data_ccdafbf10dd5253b7caafab0f4ed8492
#
_entry.id   ccdafbf10dd5253b7caafab0f4ed8492
#
_cell.length_a   1.000
_cell.length_b   1.000
_cell.length_c   1.000
_cell.angle_alpha   90.00
_cell.angle_beta   90.00
_cell.angle_gamma   90.00
#
_symmetry.space_group_name_H-M   'P 1'
#
loop_
_entity.id
_entity.type
_entity.pdbx_description
1 polymer ?
#
loop_
_entity_poly.entity_id
_entity_poly.type
_entity_poly.pdbx_seq_one_letter_code
_entity_poly.pdbx_strand_id
1 'polypeptide(L)'
;AGAYRVLVHADAQDNDHFRLGISNTGTKYTGQVRSSLTYVNNNISGMADTLGVSVITSPGHFSDVKTGAVAYRKLLPEMGGELSVQASYGKVNIDDMQPYPGLLDMDLSGKSLALDLHYRQFLTYTSRTKNILDFGIGYRKMRSDYGFSFSGTPINYRNDYRVILASIDFSHRERKE
;
A
#
# COMPACT_ATOMS: atom_id res chain seq x y z
N ALA A 1 -54.98 10.22 -4.51
CA ALA A 1 -53.61 9.80 -4.16
C ALA A 1 -52.84 9.69 -5.46
N GLY A 2 -51.86 10.58 -5.70
CA GLY A 2 -51.00 10.57 -6.88
C GLY A 2 -49.93 9.50 -6.74
N ALA A 3 -49.81 8.63 -7.73
CA ALA A 3 -48.71 7.67 -7.80
C ALA A 3 -47.48 8.35 -8.41
N TYR A 4 -46.37 8.33 -7.71
CA TYR A 4 -45.08 8.78 -8.23
C TYR A 4 -44.31 7.61 -8.81
N ARG A 5 -43.78 7.75 -10.02
CA ARG A 5 -42.89 6.78 -10.64
C ARG A 5 -41.47 7.35 -10.63
N VAL A 6 -40.59 6.70 -9.92
CA VAL A 6 -39.15 7.01 -9.95
C VAL A 6 -38.51 6.15 -11.03
N LEU A 7 -37.92 6.79 -12.03
CA LEU A 7 -37.08 6.13 -13.04
C LEU A 7 -35.62 6.34 -12.62
N VAL A 8 -34.93 5.23 -12.38
CA VAL A 8 -33.50 5.24 -12.12
C VAL A 8 -32.79 4.77 -13.39
N HIS A 9 -32.01 5.65 -14.01
CA HIS A 9 -31.07 5.29 -15.06
C HIS A 9 -29.73 4.99 -14.40
N ALA A 10 -29.22 3.78 -14.61
CA ALA A 10 -27.88 3.39 -14.20
C ALA A 10 -27.09 3.05 -15.45
N ASP A 11 -26.06 3.82 -15.74
CA ASP A 11 -25.08 3.51 -16.78
C ASP A 11 -23.99 2.61 -16.19
N ALA A 12 -23.71 1.49 -16.88
CA ALA A 12 -22.59 0.64 -16.52
C ALA A 12 -21.29 1.35 -16.89
N GLN A 13 -20.47 1.63 -15.88
CA GLN A 13 -19.14 2.19 -16.07
C GLN A 13 -18.10 1.06 -16.02
N ASP A 14 -17.02 1.18 -16.80
CA ASP A 14 -15.93 0.22 -16.74
C ASP A 14 -15.36 0.15 -15.32
N ASN A 15 -15.35 -1.05 -14.78
CA ASN A 15 -14.85 -1.29 -13.41
C ASN A 15 -13.33 -1.41 -13.37
N ASP A 16 -12.69 -1.63 -14.51
CA ASP A 16 -11.27 -1.89 -14.66
C ASP A 16 -10.50 -0.61 -15.01
N HIS A 17 -9.49 -0.33 -14.22
CA HIS A 17 -8.61 0.81 -14.45
C HIS A 17 -7.14 0.38 -14.40
N PHE A 18 -6.41 0.65 -15.48
CA PHE A 18 -4.98 0.45 -15.56
C PHE A 18 -4.26 1.79 -15.59
N ARG A 19 -3.18 1.90 -14.82
CA ARG A 19 -2.28 3.06 -14.86
C ARG A 19 -0.85 2.58 -15.00
N LEU A 20 -0.18 3.05 -16.02
CA LEU A 20 1.26 2.93 -16.19
C LEU A 20 1.90 4.26 -15.80
N GLY A 21 2.99 4.20 -15.07
CA GLY A 21 3.76 5.37 -14.67
C GLY A 21 5.25 5.16 -14.89
N ILE A 22 5.92 6.19 -15.35
CA ILE A 22 7.38 6.26 -15.45
C ILE A 22 7.81 7.58 -14.81
N SER A 23 8.81 7.51 -13.93
CA SER A 23 9.35 8.69 -13.27
C SER A 23 10.87 8.56 -13.10
N ASN A 24 11.54 9.69 -12.88
CA ASN A 24 12.97 9.78 -12.61
C ASN A 24 13.28 9.97 -11.11
N THR A 25 12.47 9.43 -10.23
CA THR A 25 12.60 9.55 -8.77
C THR A 25 13.57 8.54 -8.16
N GLY A 26 14.28 7.79 -8.97
CA GLY A 26 15.29 6.85 -8.52
C GLY A 26 16.65 7.49 -8.20
N THR A 27 17.60 6.66 -7.85
CA THR A 27 18.98 7.07 -7.55
C THR A 27 19.97 6.41 -8.50
N LYS A 28 21.21 6.89 -8.51
CA LYS A 28 22.29 6.27 -9.32
C LYS A 28 22.57 4.82 -8.92
N TYR A 29 22.29 4.44 -7.67
CA TYR A 29 22.58 3.10 -7.13
C TYR A 29 21.45 2.10 -7.36
N THR A 30 20.22 2.56 -7.46
CA THR A 30 19.04 1.70 -7.61
C THR A 30 18.37 1.88 -8.98
N GLY A 31 19.05 2.57 -9.92
CA GLY A 31 18.50 3.02 -11.19
C GLY A 31 17.70 4.33 -11.04
N GLN A 32 17.91 5.25 -11.95
CA GLN A 32 17.28 6.58 -11.92
C GLN A 32 15.80 6.54 -12.27
N VAL A 33 15.39 5.57 -13.08
CA VAL A 33 14.03 5.44 -13.58
C VAL A 33 13.23 4.48 -12.69
N ARG A 34 12.00 4.85 -12.38
CA ARG A 34 11.00 3.99 -11.75
C ARG A 34 9.85 3.75 -12.72
N SER A 35 9.46 2.50 -12.85
CA SER A 35 8.25 2.11 -13.57
C SER A 35 7.24 1.58 -12.58
N SER A 36 5.99 1.98 -12.75
CA SER A 36 4.86 1.52 -11.94
C SER A 36 3.72 1.01 -12.81
N LEU A 37 3.09 -0.05 -12.35
CA LEU A 37 1.83 -0.56 -12.89
C LEU A 37 0.83 -0.61 -11.74
N THR A 38 -0.33 -0.01 -11.95
CA THR A 38 -1.45 -0.10 -11.01
C THR A 38 -2.68 -0.61 -11.76
N TYR A 39 -3.35 -1.57 -11.16
CA TYR A 39 -4.64 -2.09 -11.59
C TYR A 39 -5.64 -1.88 -10.47
N VAL A 40 -6.84 -1.40 -10.80
CA VAL A 40 -7.96 -1.27 -9.87
C VAL A 40 -9.21 -1.80 -10.57
N ASN A 41 -9.94 -2.68 -9.87
CA ASN A 41 -11.27 -3.10 -10.26
C ASN A 41 -12.24 -2.77 -9.12
N ASN A 42 -13.30 -2.04 -9.43
CA ASN A 42 -14.25 -1.52 -8.44
C ASN A 42 -15.45 -2.44 -8.18
N ASN A 43 -15.49 -3.60 -8.82
CA ASN A 43 -16.57 -4.58 -8.63
C ASN A 43 -16.13 -5.98 -9.07
N ILE A 44 -15.02 -6.48 -8.51
CA ILE A 44 -14.38 -7.72 -8.97
C ILE A 44 -15.24 -8.97 -8.77
N SER A 45 -16.03 -9.01 -7.70
CA SER A 45 -16.94 -10.13 -7.43
C SER A 45 -18.40 -9.86 -7.79
N GLY A 46 -18.73 -8.68 -8.32
CA GLY A 46 -20.11 -8.28 -8.59
C GLY A 46 -20.89 -7.79 -7.34
N MET A 47 -20.20 -7.64 -6.19
CA MET A 47 -20.80 -7.26 -4.92
C MET A 47 -20.29 -5.89 -4.40
N ALA A 48 -19.99 -4.98 -5.31
CA ALA A 48 -19.49 -3.63 -5.02
C ALA A 48 -18.21 -3.65 -4.15
N ASP A 49 -17.31 -4.56 -4.44
CA ASP A 49 -16.01 -4.72 -3.82
C ASP A 49 -14.90 -4.14 -4.71
N THR A 50 -13.82 -3.73 -4.12
CA THR A 50 -12.70 -3.12 -4.83
C THR A 50 -11.43 -3.93 -4.61
N LEU A 51 -10.75 -4.28 -5.69
CA LEU A 51 -9.40 -4.82 -5.69
C LEU A 51 -8.44 -3.80 -6.30
N GLY A 52 -7.36 -3.48 -5.59
CA GLY A 52 -6.25 -2.70 -6.09
C GLY A 52 -4.96 -3.50 -6.05
N VAL A 53 -4.18 -3.48 -7.13
CA VAL A 53 -2.85 -4.10 -7.20
C VAL A 53 -1.89 -3.07 -7.75
N SER A 54 -0.72 -2.93 -7.13
CA SER A 54 0.34 -2.06 -7.63
C SER A 54 1.70 -2.72 -7.55
N VAL A 55 2.54 -2.46 -8.55
CA VAL A 55 3.93 -2.91 -8.61
C VAL A 55 4.80 -1.73 -9.03
N ILE A 56 5.93 -1.56 -8.34
CA ILE A 56 6.94 -0.55 -8.67
C ILE A 56 8.28 -1.26 -8.76
N THR A 57 9.03 -0.94 -9.80
CA THR A 57 10.38 -1.46 -10.00
C THR A 57 11.25 -0.43 -10.73
N SER A 58 12.53 -0.73 -10.88
CA SER A 58 13.47 0.06 -11.68
C SER A 58 13.91 -0.72 -12.91
N PRO A 59 13.59 -0.28 -14.13
CA PRO A 59 14.10 -0.90 -15.34
C PRO A 59 15.63 -0.97 -15.34
N GLY A 60 16.19 -2.15 -15.68
CA GLY A 60 17.63 -2.41 -15.59
C GLY A 60 18.15 -2.77 -14.18
N HIS A 61 17.35 -2.55 -13.12
CA HIS A 61 17.67 -2.87 -11.72
C HIS A 61 16.52 -3.65 -11.05
N PHE A 62 15.94 -4.61 -11.76
CA PHE A 62 14.79 -5.39 -11.26
C PHE A 62 15.11 -6.24 -10.02
N SER A 63 16.38 -6.61 -9.81
CA SER A 63 16.83 -7.32 -8.61
C SER A 63 16.83 -6.40 -7.38
N ASP A 64 17.10 -5.12 -7.59
CA ASP A 64 17.49 -4.17 -6.53
C ASP A 64 16.31 -3.41 -5.98
N VAL A 65 15.29 -3.14 -6.81
CA VAL A 65 14.07 -2.45 -6.38
C VAL A 65 12.83 -3.20 -6.81
N LYS A 66 12.10 -3.70 -5.81
CA LYS A 66 10.80 -4.35 -6.00
C LYS A 66 9.85 -3.90 -4.91
N THR A 67 8.73 -3.32 -5.30
CA THR A 67 7.65 -3.00 -4.38
C THR A 67 6.34 -3.49 -4.98
N GLY A 68 5.57 -4.22 -4.22
CA GLY A 68 4.25 -4.68 -4.60
C GLY A 68 3.26 -4.44 -3.46
N ALA A 69 2.03 -4.09 -3.82
CA ALA A 69 0.94 -3.99 -2.87
C ALA A 69 -0.35 -4.52 -3.49
N VAL A 70 -1.17 -5.13 -2.64
CA VAL A 70 -2.53 -5.53 -2.95
C VAL A 70 -3.45 -5.02 -1.85
N ALA A 71 -4.59 -4.47 -2.23
CA ALA A 71 -5.63 -4.00 -1.33
C ALA A 71 -6.97 -4.53 -1.80
N TYR A 72 -7.75 -5.08 -0.90
CA TYR A 72 -9.12 -5.52 -1.15
C TYR A 72 -10.05 -4.90 -0.15
N ARG A 73 -11.20 -4.43 -0.61
CA ARG A 73 -12.23 -3.79 0.21
C ARG A 73 -13.59 -4.31 -0.21
N LYS A 74 -14.41 -4.67 0.78
CA LYS A 74 -15.77 -5.17 0.57
C LYS A 74 -16.72 -4.55 1.57
N LEU A 75 -17.85 -4.05 1.07
CA LEU A 75 -18.98 -3.67 1.91
C LEU A 75 -19.66 -4.93 2.45
N LEU A 76 -20.05 -4.88 3.71
CA LEU A 76 -20.80 -5.92 4.42
C LEU A 76 -22.13 -5.32 4.91
N PRO A 77 -23.14 -5.20 4.02
CA PRO A 77 -24.39 -4.51 4.35
C PRO A 77 -25.13 -5.13 5.53
N GLU A 78 -25.11 -6.46 5.65
CA GLU A 78 -25.76 -7.19 6.74
C GLU A 78 -25.14 -6.86 8.10
N MET A 79 -23.85 -6.54 8.14
CA MET A 79 -23.14 -6.15 9.35
C MET A 79 -23.06 -4.62 9.51
N GLY A 80 -23.61 -3.85 8.55
CA GLY A 80 -23.54 -2.39 8.56
C GLY A 80 -22.14 -1.82 8.53
N GLY A 81 -21.22 -2.49 7.83
CA GLY A 81 -19.81 -2.12 7.83
C GLY A 81 -19.06 -2.42 6.55
N GLU A 82 -17.76 -2.25 6.60
CA GLU A 82 -16.81 -2.48 5.51
C GLU A 82 -15.59 -3.23 6.03
N LEU A 83 -15.19 -4.27 5.32
CA LEU A 83 -13.95 -5.00 5.58
C LEU A 83 -12.90 -4.57 4.55
N SER A 84 -11.68 -4.29 5.00
CA SER A 84 -10.54 -4.05 4.12
C SER A 84 -9.31 -4.84 4.56
N VAL A 85 -8.61 -5.38 3.57
CA VAL A 85 -7.36 -6.13 3.73
C VAL A 85 -6.33 -5.50 2.81
N GLN A 86 -5.14 -5.27 3.34
CA GLN A 86 -4.01 -4.77 2.56
C GLN A 86 -2.76 -5.59 2.87
N ALA A 87 -2.01 -5.91 1.81
CA ALA A 87 -0.68 -6.49 1.93
C ALA A 87 0.30 -5.70 1.08
N SER A 88 1.50 -5.47 1.57
CA SER A 88 2.57 -4.87 0.79
C SER A 88 3.92 -5.51 1.10
N TYR A 89 4.75 -5.57 0.08
CA TYR A 89 6.11 -6.06 0.15
C TYR A 89 7.04 -5.07 -0.55
N GLY A 90 8.15 -4.76 0.09
CA GLY A 90 9.20 -3.94 -0.47
C GLY A 90 10.57 -4.59 -0.32
N LYS A 91 11.39 -4.47 -1.36
CA LYS A 91 12.81 -4.83 -1.33
C LYS A 91 13.60 -3.73 -2.02
N VAL A 92 14.68 -3.31 -1.38
CA VAL A 92 15.69 -2.42 -1.96
C VAL A 92 17.06 -2.98 -1.66
N ASN A 93 17.92 -3.07 -2.68
CA ASN A 93 19.35 -3.34 -2.55
C ASN A 93 20.12 -2.14 -3.12
N ILE A 94 21.17 -1.76 -2.43
CA ILE A 94 22.15 -0.78 -2.87
C ILE A 94 23.50 -1.42 -2.63
N ASP A 95 24.12 -1.84 -3.71
CA ASP A 95 25.42 -2.48 -3.69
C ASP A 95 26.47 -1.47 -4.21
N ASP A 96 27.70 -1.63 -3.82
CA ASP A 96 28.86 -0.84 -4.29
C ASP A 96 28.73 0.67 -4.10
N MET A 97 28.10 1.12 -3.02
CA MET A 97 28.11 2.53 -2.70
C MET A 97 29.48 2.92 -2.11
N GLN A 98 30.23 3.75 -2.83
CA GLN A 98 31.54 4.22 -2.45
C GLN A 98 31.52 5.72 -2.15
N PRO A 99 31.14 6.13 -0.92
CA PRO A 99 31.20 7.54 -0.51
C PRO A 99 32.62 8.11 -0.59
N TYR A 100 33.60 7.27 -0.29
CA TYR A 100 35.03 7.59 -0.37
C TYR A 100 35.73 6.42 -1.08
N PRO A 101 35.96 6.50 -2.41
CA PRO A 101 36.57 5.43 -3.20
C PRO A 101 37.90 4.95 -2.61
N GLY A 102 38.03 3.62 -2.45
CA GLY A 102 39.21 2.98 -1.89
C GLY A 102 39.38 3.06 -0.39
N LEU A 103 38.50 3.79 0.32
CA LEU A 103 38.54 3.94 1.77
C LEU A 103 37.29 3.36 2.44
N LEU A 104 36.12 3.60 1.89
CA LEU A 104 34.82 3.19 2.45
C LEU A 104 33.91 2.68 1.36
N ASP A 105 33.59 1.37 1.42
CA ASP A 105 32.56 0.74 0.63
C ASP A 105 31.35 0.44 1.53
N MET A 106 30.13 0.60 0.99
CA MET A 106 28.88 0.39 1.72
C MET A 106 27.89 -0.38 0.87
N ASP A 107 27.30 -1.42 1.49
CA ASP A 107 26.19 -2.19 0.93
C ASP A 107 24.97 -2.05 1.85
N LEU A 108 23.84 -1.72 1.29
CA LEU A 108 22.59 -1.62 2.02
C LEU A 108 21.52 -2.50 1.38
N SER A 109 20.90 -3.34 2.17
CA SER A 109 19.69 -4.03 1.71
C SER A 109 18.55 -3.89 2.71
N GLY A 110 17.34 -3.67 2.18
CA GLY A 110 16.13 -3.55 2.98
C GLY A 110 15.02 -4.42 2.43
N LYS A 111 14.29 -5.10 3.33
CA LYS A 111 13.07 -5.83 3.02
C LYS A 111 11.99 -5.46 4.01
N SER A 112 10.79 -5.23 3.51
CA SER A 112 9.63 -4.93 4.35
C SER A 112 8.42 -5.76 3.91
N LEU A 113 7.66 -6.23 4.87
CA LEU A 113 6.36 -6.84 4.68
C LEU A 113 5.38 -6.15 5.62
N ALA A 114 4.25 -5.72 5.09
CA ALA A 114 3.15 -5.18 5.86
C ALA A 114 1.85 -5.90 5.49
N LEU A 115 1.08 -6.25 6.50
CA LEU A 115 -0.25 -6.82 6.37
C LEU A 115 -1.18 -6.03 7.28
N ASP A 116 -2.33 -5.60 6.77
CA ASP A 116 -3.34 -4.85 7.51
C ASP A 116 -4.72 -5.45 7.27
N LEU A 117 -5.49 -5.53 8.33
CA LEU A 117 -6.89 -5.88 8.32
C LEU A 117 -7.64 -4.81 9.08
N HIS A 118 -8.67 -4.22 8.46
CA HIS A 118 -9.53 -3.23 9.08
C HIS A 118 -11.00 -3.62 8.92
N TYR A 119 -11.76 -3.42 9.99
CA TYR A 119 -13.20 -3.47 9.95
C TYR A 119 -13.78 -2.13 10.40
N ARG A 120 -14.53 -1.50 9.51
CA ARG A 120 -15.23 -0.22 9.75
C ARG A 120 -16.68 -0.49 10.01
N GLN A 121 -17.16 -0.13 11.19
CA GLN A 121 -18.57 -0.14 11.55
C GLN A 121 -19.17 1.23 11.29
N PHE A 122 -20.23 1.31 10.48
CA PHE A 122 -21.00 2.52 10.26
C PHE A 122 -22.06 2.64 11.35
N LEU A 123 -21.81 3.48 12.38
CA LEU A 123 -22.75 3.70 13.48
C LEU A 123 -23.89 4.61 13.06
N THR A 124 -23.57 5.69 12.33
CA THR A 124 -24.52 6.61 11.70
C THR A 124 -23.96 7.00 10.34
N TYR A 125 -24.73 6.78 9.30
CA TYR A 125 -24.30 7.10 7.95
C TYR A 125 -25.42 7.73 7.16
N THR A 126 -25.57 9.05 7.33
CA THR A 126 -26.59 9.87 6.65
C THR A 126 -25.92 10.90 5.74
N SER A 127 -26.70 11.63 4.97
CA SER A 127 -26.20 12.73 4.13
C SER A 127 -25.57 13.86 4.96
N ARG A 128 -25.99 14.03 6.21
CA ARG A 128 -25.57 15.11 7.10
C ARG A 128 -24.53 14.67 8.12
N THR A 129 -24.67 13.47 8.69
CA THR A 129 -23.81 12.99 9.78
C THR A 129 -23.23 11.61 9.43
N LYS A 130 -21.93 11.44 9.64
CA LYS A 130 -21.23 10.17 9.49
C LYS A 130 -20.43 9.89 10.75
N ASN A 131 -20.77 8.79 11.43
CA ASN A 131 -20.03 8.25 12.57
C ASN A 131 -19.51 6.87 12.21
N ILE A 132 -18.22 6.70 12.27
CA ILE A 132 -17.53 5.46 11.88
C ILE A 132 -16.61 5.04 13.00
N LEU A 133 -16.65 3.78 13.35
CA LEU A 133 -15.70 3.12 14.25
C LEU A 133 -14.86 2.16 13.43
N ASP A 134 -13.55 2.33 13.43
CA ASP A 134 -12.58 1.51 12.68
C ASP A 134 -11.75 0.68 13.66
N PHE A 135 -11.73 -0.64 13.45
CA PHE A 135 -10.91 -1.58 14.18
C PHE A 135 -9.82 -2.08 13.23
N GLY A 136 -8.58 -1.88 13.60
CA GLY A 136 -7.43 -2.27 12.80
C GLY A 136 -6.51 -3.26 13.52
N ILE A 137 -6.01 -4.24 12.78
CA ILE A 137 -4.89 -5.07 13.18
C ILE A 137 -3.87 -5.09 12.05
N GLY A 138 -2.60 -4.87 12.40
CA GLY A 138 -1.50 -4.83 11.44
C GLY A 138 -0.33 -5.69 11.87
N TYR A 139 0.36 -6.25 10.90
CA TYR A 139 1.64 -6.93 11.07
C TYR A 139 2.69 -6.26 10.22
N ARG A 140 3.84 -5.95 10.82
CA ARG A 140 5.00 -5.38 10.13
C ARG A 140 6.21 -6.25 10.39
N LYS A 141 6.93 -6.58 9.33
CA LYS A 141 8.26 -7.18 9.40
C LYS A 141 9.22 -6.34 8.57
N MET A 142 10.28 -5.87 9.19
CA MET A 142 11.35 -5.15 8.49
C MET A 142 12.69 -5.78 8.80
N ARG A 143 13.50 -5.90 7.76
CA ARG A 143 14.89 -6.34 7.86
C ARG A 143 15.75 -5.38 7.08
N SER A 144 16.81 -4.92 7.70
CA SER A 144 17.83 -4.07 7.08
C SER A 144 19.20 -4.68 7.37
N ASP A 145 19.94 -4.92 6.32
CA ASP A 145 21.31 -5.40 6.37
C ASP A 145 22.23 -4.25 5.89
N TYR A 146 23.23 -3.93 6.67
CA TYR A 146 24.23 -2.91 6.39
C TYR A 146 25.61 -3.56 6.35
N GLY A 147 26.28 -3.46 5.24
CA GLY A 147 27.67 -3.84 5.06
C GLY A 147 28.53 -2.58 4.95
N PHE A 148 29.61 -2.51 5.69
CA PHE A 148 30.61 -1.48 5.59
C PHE A 148 31.97 -2.15 5.45
N SER A 149 32.82 -1.65 4.57
CA SER A 149 34.22 -2.07 4.46
C SER A 149 35.09 -0.83 4.58
N PHE A 150 35.90 -0.77 5.63
CA PHE A 150 36.86 0.30 5.85
C PHE A 150 38.29 -0.23 5.69
N SER A 151 39.02 0.26 4.70
CA SER A 151 40.37 -0.21 4.35
C SER A 151 40.44 -1.74 4.25
N GLY A 152 39.42 -2.37 3.62
CA GLY A 152 39.36 -3.82 3.44
C GLY A 152 38.86 -4.64 4.64
N THR A 153 38.53 -3.99 5.77
CA THR A 153 37.96 -4.66 6.96
C THR A 153 36.45 -4.60 6.92
N PRO A 154 35.73 -5.74 6.74
CA PRO A 154 34.28 -5.75 6.68
C PRO A 154 33.64 -5.67 8.05
N ILE A 155 32.60 -4.84 8.17
CA ILE A 155 31.72 -4.72 9.34
C ILE A 155 30.28 -4.90 8.84
N ASN A 156 29.59 -5.89 9.38
CA ASN A 156 28.20 -6.17 8.99
C ASN A 156 27.27 -5.95 10.18
N TYR A 157 26.20 -5.20 9.96
CA TYR A 157 25.15 -5.00 10.93
C TYR A 157 23.80 -5.39 10.34
N ARG A 158 23.02 -6.15 11.12
CA ARG A 158 21.66 -6.55 10.74
C ARG A 158 20.66 -6.09 11.77
N ASN A 159 19.58 -5.48 11.29
CA ASN A 159 18.39 -5.17 12.07
C ASN A 159 17.19 -5.94 11.52
N ASP A 160 16.54 -6.73 12.37
CA ASP A 160 15.32 -7.50 12.02
C ASP A 160 14.31 -7.29 13.16
N TYR A 161 13.18 -6.69 12.85
CA TYR A 161 12.12 -6.52 13.82
C TYR A 161 10.75 -6.88 13.24
N ARG A 162 9.87 -7.29 14.16
CA ARG A 162 8.48 -7.65 13.89
C ARG A 162 7.61 -6.92 14.88
N VAL A 163 6.53 -6.34 14.39
CA VAL A 163 5.58 -5.59 15.21
C VAL A 163 4.17 -6.01 14.83
N ILE A 164 3.34 -6.22 15.85
CA ILE A 164 1.89 -6.33 15.71
C ILE A 164 1.31 -5.02 16.22
N LEU A 165 0.43 -4.43 15.44
CA LEU A 165 -0.25 -3.17 15.73
C LEU A 165 -1.74 -3.47 15.89
N ALA A 166 -2.37 -2.81 16.84
CA ALA A 166 -3.82 -2.79 16.97
C ALA A 166 -4.27 -1.33 17.10
N SER A 167 -5.35 -0.98 16.45
CA SER A 167 -5.94 0.36 16.52
C SER A 167 -7.45 0.30 16.67
N ILE A 168 -8.00 1.30 17.34
CA ILE A 168 -9.43 1.60 17.39
C ILE A 168 -9.54 3.10 17.16
N ASP A 169 -10.19 3.48 16.06
CA ASP A 169 -10.34 4.87 15.66
C ASP A 169 -11.82 5.21 15.55
N PHE A 170 -12.23 6.32 16.13
CA PHE A 170 -13.57 6.88 15.96
C PHE A 170 -13.51 8.17 15.14
N SER A 171 -14.29 8.22 14.07
CA SER A 171 -14.43 9.42 13.26
C SER A 171 -15.86 9.95 13.28
N HIS A 172 -16.00 11.23 13.53
CA HIS A 172 -17.25 11.98 13.42
C HIS A 172 -17.11 13.05 12.35
N ARG A 173 -18.06 13.10 11.43
CA ARG A 173 -18.13 14.15 10.41
C ARG A 173 -19.56 14.66 10.33
N GLU A 174 -19.71 15.96 10.48
CA GLU A 174 -20.97 16.67 10.28
C GLU A 174 -20.81 17.69 9.14
N ARG A 175 -21.76 17.69 8.22
CA ARG A 175 -21.83 18.69 7.14
C ARG A 175 -22.67 19.86 7.65
N LYS A 176 -22.04 21.02 7.86
CA LYS A 176 -22.73 22.28 8.09
C LYS A 176 -23.36 22.77 6.80
N GLU A 177 -24.57 23.27 6.87
CA GLU A 177 -25.25 23.97 5.77
C GLU A 177 -24.60 25.32 5.50
#